data_d1d981e4dd22228ddb9b3e9b2b41a5cb
#
_entry.id   d1d981e4dd22228ddb9b3e9b2b41a5cb
#
_cell.length_a   1.000
_cell.length_b   1.000
_cell.length_c   1.000
_cell.angle_alpha   90.00
_cell.angle_beta   90.00
_cell.angle_gamma   90.00
#
_symmetry.space_group_name_H-M   'P 1'
#
loop_
_entity.id
_entity.type
_entity.pdbx_description
1 polymer ?
#
loop_
_entity_poly.entity_id
_entity_poly.type
_entity_poly.pdbx_seq_one_letter_code
_entity_poly.pdbx_strand_id
1 'polypeptide(L)'
;MSAHAHHVVEERNDVQFGKASIGKLAMWIFLVTDAMSFSGFLLAYGVLRSTTDWPHPSDYLGINLSGFATFILICSSVSMVMSIDSCKNKDRKGMLTWLLATIVGGVLFLGIQAYEYTHLVHQGITLSSFAHGNNLFASTFYVVTGFHGLHVLTGVIYLCCEYRFALQGRYDNGDYNRLEILGLFWHFVDLVWILVFTFIYLL
;
A
#
# COMPACT_ATOMS: atom_id res chain seq x y z
N MET A 1 25.56 -0.94 40.28
CA MET A 1 25.01 0.26 39.61
C MET A 1 25.55 0.23 38.19
N SER A 2 24.81 -0.36 37.27
CA SER A 2 25.20 -0.44 35.85
C SER A 2 24.40 0.62 35.08
N ALA A 3 25.11 1.65 34.60
CA ALA A 3 24.53 2.69 33.76
C ALA A 3 24.30 2.13 32.38
N HIS A 4 23.04 1.86 32.03
CA HIS A 4 22.64 1.65 30.63
C HIS A 4 22.81 2.98 29.89
N ALA A 5 23.92 3.10 29.16
CA ALA A 5 24.10 4.16 28.18
C ALA A 5 23.02 4.00 27.11
N HIS A 6 22.00 4.85 27.14
CA HIS A 6 21.13 5.07 26.03
C HIS A 6 21.97 5.64 24.88
N HIS A 7 22.34 4.80 23.93
CA HIS A 7 22.79 5.28 22.62
C HIS A 7 21.62 6.03 21.96
N VAL A 8 21.60 7.34 22.15
CA VAL A 8 20.87 8.24 21.29
C VAL A 8 21.56 8.14 19.93
N VAL A 9 20.97 7.40 19.02
CA VAL A 9 21.37 7.45 17.62
C VAL A 9 21.00 8.84 17.13
N GLU A 10 21.97 9.75 17.16
CA GLU A 10 21.86 11.05 16.53
C GLU A 10 21.55 10.79 15.05
N GLU A 11 20.33 11.10 14.61
CA GLU A 11 19.98 11.05 13.18
C GLU A 11 20.93 12.01 12.45
N ARG A 12 21.91 11.46 11.73
CA ARG A 12 22.79 12.24 10.87
C ARG A 12 21.95 12.89 9.79
N ASN A 13 21.61 14.15 9.99
CA ASN A 13 21.10 15.00 8.92
C ASN A 13 22.24 15.22 7.92
N ASP A 14 22.04 14.79 6.69
CA ASP A 14 23.01 15.05 5.64
C ASP A 14 22.95 16.55 5.30
N VAL A 15 24.10 17.23 5.42
CA VAL A 15 24.23 18.67 5.18
C VAL A 15 23.82 19.06 3.75
N GLN A 16 23.93 18.12 2.80
CA GLN A 16 23.56 18.35 1.39
C GLN A 16 22.03 18.35 1.15
N PHE A 17 21.27 17.63 1.97
CA PHE A 17 19.80 17.49 1.81
C PHE A 17 19.00 18.24 2.89
N GLY A 18 19.62 19.11 3.64
CA GLY A 18 18.98 19.95 4.65
C GLY A 18 18.49 19.14 5.87
N LYS A 19 17.22 19.31 6.25
CA LYS A 19 16.61 18.64 7.41
C LYS A 19 16.00 17.26 7.08
N ALA A 20 16.20 16.71 5.87
CA ALA A 20 15.66 15.41 5.50
C ALA A 20 16.50 14.29 6.13
N SER A 21 15.85 13.34 6.80
CA SER A 21 16.53 12.15 7.30
C SER A 21 16.95 11.21 6.15
N ILE A 22 18.06 10.51 6.33
CA ILE A 22 18.55 9.51 5.35
C ILE A 22 17.46 8.47 5.03
N GLY A 23 16.65 8.10 6.03
CA GLY A 23 15.53 7.17 5.85
C GLY A 23 14.47 7.71 4.89
N LYS A 24 14.13 9.01 4.95
CA LYS A 24 13.20 9.64 3.99
C LYS A 24 13.77 9.65 2.58
N LEU A 25 15.05 9.98 2.43
CA LEU A 25 15.71 9.95 1.12
C LEU A 25 15.69 8.55 0.52
N ALA A 26 16.07 7.54 1.30
CA ALA A 26 16.04 6.14 0.87
C ALA A 26 14.62 5.71 0.46
N MET A 27 13.60 6.10 1.24
CA MET A 27 12.19 5.83 0.88
C MET A 27 11.82 6.51 -0.44
N TRP A 28 12.19 7.75 -0.67
CA TRP A 28 11.90 8.41 -1.95
C TRP A 28 12.55 7.72 -3.15
N ILE A 29 13.80 7.28 -3.03
CA ILE A 29 14.48 6.52 -4.10
C ILE A 29 13.72 5.20 -4.34
N PHE A 30 13.34 4.49 -3.28
CA PHE A 30 12.56 3.26 -3.36
C PHE A 30 11.22 3.49 -4.10
N LEU A 31 10.46 4.52 -3.71
CA LEU A 31 9.16 4.84 -4.31
C LEU A 31 9.28 5.17 -5.80
N VAL A 32 10.33 5.89 -6.22
CA VAL A 32 10.57 6.20 -7.64
C VAL A 32 10.86 4.92 -8.44
N THR A 33 11.71 4.03 -7.94
CA THR A 33 12.01 2.77 -8.62
C THR A 33 10.80 1.85 -8.69
N ASP A 34 9.98 1.83 -7.64
CA ASP A 34 8.77 1.03 -7.59
C ASP A 34 7.68 1.59 -8.52
N ALA A 35 7.54 2.91 -8.61
CA ALA A 35 6.69 3.58 -9.59
C ALA A 35 7.05 3.20 -11.04
N MET A 36 8.35 3.11 -11.35
CA MET A 36 8.81 2.64 -12.66
C MET A 36 8.38 1.21 -12.93
N SER A 37 8.46 0.32 -11.93
CA SER A 37 8.03 -1.08 -12.04
C SER A 37 6.54 -1.19 -12.33
N PHE A 38 5.70 -0.50 -11.56
CA PHE A 38 4.24 -0.46 -11.79
C PHE A 38 3.89 0.15 -13.15
N SER A 39 4.58 1.22 -13.56
CA SER A 39 4.38 1.83 -14.88
C SER A 39 4.69 0.84 -16.01
N GLY A 40 5.71 0.00 -15.85
CA GLY A 40 6.04 -1.06 -16.79
C GLY A 40 4.91 -2.09 -16.91
N PHE A 41 4.33 -2.54 -15.79
CA PHE A 41 3.20 -3.46 -15.79
C PHE A 41 1.95 -2.86 -16.45
N LEU A 42 1.59 -1.62 -16.13
CA LEU A 42 0.44 -0.95 -16.71
C LEU A 42 0.63 -0.68 -18.21
N LEU A 43 1.84 -0.33 -18.63
CA LEU A 43 2.15 -0.17 -20.06
C LEU A 43 2.03 -1.51 -20.79
N ALA A 44 2.59 -2.59 -20.24
CA ALA A 44 2.46 -3.93 -20.81
C ALA A 44 0.99 -4.35 -20.93
N TYR A 45 0.17 -4.11 -19.90
CA TYR A 45 -1.28 -4.33 -19.95
C TYR A 45 -1.92 -3.54 -21.10
N GLY A 46 -1.61 -2.25 -21.24
CA GLY A 46 -2.16 -1.39 -22.30
C GLY A 46 -1.80 -1.88 -23.71
N VAL A 47 -0.54 -2.30 -23.92
CA VAL A 47 -0.08 -2.85 -25.22
C VAL A 47 -0.79 -4.17 -25.53
N LEU A 48 -0.85 -5.10 -24.59
CA LEU A 48 -1.53 -6.39 -24.78
C LEU A 48 -3.01 -6.20 -25.08
N ARG A 49 -3.67 -5.29 -24.39
CA ARG A 49 -5.08 -4.95 -24.62
C ARG A 49 -5.32 -4.40 -26.02
N SER A 50 -4.42 -3.57 -26.55
CA SER A 50 -4.57 -2.97 -27.88
C SER A 50 -4.27 -3.93 -29.04
N THR A 51 -3.56 -5.03 -28.79
CA THR A 51 -3.07 -5.96 -29.82
C THR A 51 -3.80 -7.29 -29.86
N THR A 52 -4.69 -7.56 -28.88
CA THR A 52 -5.42 -8.83 -28.77
C THR A 52 -6.91 -8.62 -28.52
N ASP A 53 -7.72 -9.64 -28.77
CA ASP A 53 -9.12 -9.64 -28.34
C ASP A 53 -9.19 -9.63 -26.82
N TRP A 54 -9.63 -8.50 -26.25
CA TRP A 54 -9.65 -8.28 -24.83
C TRP A 54 -11.06 -8.33 -24.28
N PRO A 55 -11.34 -9.18 -23.28
CA PRO A 55 -12.65 -9.24 -22.67
C PRO A 55 -12.96 -7.92 -21.94
N HIS A 56 -14.26 -7.57 -21.85
CA HIS A 56 -14.66 -6.43 -21.05
C HIS A 56 -14.50 -6.74 -19.56
N PRO A 57 -13.70 -5.96 -18.80
CA PRO A 57 -13.44 -6.24 -17.38
C PRO A 57 -14.73 -6.30 -16.55
N SER A 58 -15.72 -5.46 -16.89
CA SER A 58 -17.03 -5.38 -16.23
C SER A 58 -17.82 -6.68 -16.21
N ASP A 59 -17.56 -7.59 -17.15
CA ASP A 59 -18.33 -8.84 -17.28
C ASP A 59 -17.87 -9.90 -16.27
N TYR A 60 -16.65 -9.76 -15.75
CA TYR A 60 -15.99 -10.75 -14.90
C TYR A 60 -15.57 -10.20 -13.53
N LEU A 61 -15.27 -8.91 -13.46
CA LEU A 61 -14.76 -8.28 -12.24
C LEU A 61 -15.89 -7.57 -11.47
N GLY A 62 -15.89 -7.72 -10.16
CA GLY A 62 -16.85 -7.06 -9.27
C GLY A 62 -16.54 -5.58 -9.07
N ILE A 63 -16.76 -4.71 -10.08
CA ILE A 63 -16.40 -3.29 -10.05
C ILE A 63 -16.92 -2.58 -8.78
N ASN A 64 -18.14 -2.88 -8.34
CA ASN A 64 -18.71 -2.26 -7.15
C ASN A 64 -17.95 -2.65 -5.87
N LEU A 65 -17.54 -3.91 -5.77
CA LEU A 65 -16.78 -4.41 -4.62
C LEU A 65 -15.37 -3.82 -4.60
N SER A 66 -14.70 -3.81 -5.74
CA SER A 66 -13.35 -3.24 -5.87
C SER A 66 -13.36 -1.72 -5.72
N GLY A 67 -14.44 -1.04 -6.16
CA GLY A 67 -14.67 0.38 -5.90
C GLY A 67 -14.85 0.67 -4.40
N PHE A 68 -15.59 -0.18 -3.67
CA PHE A 68 -15.71 -0.07 -2.22
C PHE A 68 -14.37 -0.32 -1.51
N ALA A 69 -13.59 -1.31 -1.97
CA ALA A 69 -12.23 -1.55 -1.47
C ALA A 69 -11.31 -0.33 -1.68
N THR A 70 -11.40 0.32 -2.85
CA THR A 70 -10.69 1.56 -3.15
C THR A 70 -11.07 2.68 -2.17
N PHE A 71 -12.36 2.84 -1.90
CA PHE A 71 -12.83 3.83 -0.92
C PHE A 71 -12.26 3.56 0.48
N ILE A 72 -12.22 2.30 0.94
CA ILE A 72 -11.63 1.92 2.22
C ILE A 72 -10.14 2.31 2.27
N LEU A 73 -9.37 2.05 1.20
CA LEU A 73 -7.96 2.44 1.14
C LEU A 73 -7.77 3.95 1.24
N ILE A 74 -8.55 4.74 0.49
CA ILE A 74 -8.50 6.21 0.57
C ILE A 74 -8.80 6.70 2.00
N CYS A 75 -9.81 6.13 2.66
CA CYS A 75 -10.10 6.45 4.06
C CYS A 75 -8.94 6.06 4.99
N SER A 76 -8.28 4.93 4.74
CA SER A 76 -7.11 4.49 5.50
C SER A 76 -5.92 5.42 5.32
N SER A 77 -5.75 5.98 4.12
CA SER A 77 -4.73 6.98 3.80
C SER A 77 -4.93 8.27 4.61
N VAL A 78 -6.18 8.74 4.74
CA VAL A 78 -6.52 9.86 5.62
C VAL A 78 -6.25 9.54 7.10
N SER A 79 -6.60 8.33 7.54
CA SER A 79 -6.33 7.87 8.91
C SER A 79 -4.83 7.88 9.22
N MET A 80 -3.98 7.55 8.26
CA MET A 80 -2.53 7.61 8.42
C MET A 80 -2.03 9.04 8.66
N VAL A 81 -2.55 10.02 7.90
CA VAL A 81 -2.21 11.45 8.11
C VAL A 81 -2.62 11.91 9.51
N MET A 82 -3.84 11.54 9.95
CA MET A 82 -4.33 11.89 11.28
C MET A 82 -3.50 11.25 12.40
N SER A 83 -2.97 10.04 12.18
CA SER A 83 -2.05 9.39 13.12
C SER A 83 -0.74 10.16 13.26
N ILE A 84 -0.15 10.62 12.15
CA ILE A 84 1.08 11.42 12.15
C ILE A 84 0.83 12.77 12.84
N ASP A 85 -0.28 13.43 12.55
CA ASP A 85 -0.64 14.70 13.18
C ASP A 85 -0.83 14.56 14.70
N SER A 86 -1.54 13.53 15.15
CA SER A 86 -1.70 13.19 16.56
C SER A 86 -0.34 12.94 17.24
N CYS A 87 0.59 12.27 16.55
CA CYS A 87 1.94 12.06 17.05
C CYS A 87 2.71 13.39 17.22
N LYS A 88 2.61 14.31 16.25
CA LYS A 88 3.20 15.65 16.32
C LYS A 88 2.68 16.45 17.53
N ASN A 89 1.40 16.32 17.81
CA ASN A 89 0.71 16.95 18.93
C ASN A 89 0.90 16.22 20.28
N LYS A 90 1.71 15.13 20.30
CA LYS A 90 1.93 14.27 21.48
C LYS A 90 0.64 13.65 22.05
N ASP A 91 -0.39 13.53 21.23
CA ASP A 91 -1.60 12.80 21.58
C ASP A 91 -1.44 11.31 21.26
N ARG A 92 -0.96 10.56 22.25
CA ARG A 92 -0.73 9.13 22.15
C ARG A 92 -2.01 8.34 21.84
N LYS A 93 -3.14 8.74 22.44
CA LYS A 93 -4.41 8.00 22.23
C LYS A 93 -4.92 8.20 20.82
N GLY A 94 -4.93 9.44 20.34
CA GLY A 94 -5.31 9.76 18.97
C GLY A 94 -4.42 9.04 17.95
N MET A 95 -3.09 9.09 18.14
CA MET A 95 -2.13 8.39 17.29
C MET A 95 -2.43 6.89 17.19
N LEU A 96 -2.61 6.20 18.33
CA LEU A 96 -2.89 4.75 18.34
C LEU A 96 -4.23 4.42 17.68
N THR A 97 -5.27 5.22 17.92
CA THR A 97 -6.60 5.00 17.34
C THR A 97 -6.56 5.13 15.81
N TRP A 98 -5.93 6.19 15.30
CA TRP A 98 -5.84 6.40 13.86
C TRP A 98 -4.91 5.39 13.17
N LEU A 99 -3.81 5.00 13.82
CA LEU A 99 -2.92 3.96 13.29
C LEU A 99 -3.62 2.61 13.22
N LEU A 100 -4.42 2.27 14.24
CA LEU A 100 -5.25 1.06 14.22
C LEU A 100 -6.31 1.12 13.10
N ALA A 101 -6.95 2.26 12.88
CA ALA A 101 -7.90 2.45 11.78
C ALA A 101 -7.24 2.21 10.42
N THR A 102 -6.00 2.69 10.23
CA THR A 102 -5.21 2.44 9.02
C THR A 102 -4.95 0.93 8.82
N ILE A 103 -4.54 0.22 9.88
CA ILE A 103 -4.31 -1.24 9.83
C ILE A 103 -5.60 -1.97 9.45
N VAL A 104 -6.72 -1.64 10.09
CA VAL A 104 -8.02 -2.25 9.80
C VAL A 104 -8.41 -2.02 8.35
N GLY A 105 -8.25 -0.81 7.83
CA GLY A 105 -8.50 -0.49 6.40
C GLY A 105 -7.67 -1.35 5.46
N GLY A 106 -6.37 -1.50 5.72
CA GLY A 106 -5.48 -2.36 4.92
C GLY A 106 -5.84 -3.84 4.98
N VAL A 107 -6.19 -4.36 6.16
CA VAL A 107 -6.64 -5.76 6.33
C VAL A 107 -7.96 -6.02 5.63
N LEU A 108 -8.92 -5.09 5.72
CA LEU A 108 -10.21 -5.20 5.01
C LEU A 108 -10.00 -5.22 3.50
N PHE A 109 -9.13 -4.36 2.97
CA PHE A 109 -8.79 -4.36 1.56
C PHE A 109 -8.22 -5.72 1.12
N LEU A 110 -7.24 -6.26 1.84
CA LEU A 110 -6.66 -7.58 1.54
C LEU A 110 -7.70 -8.69 1.63
N GLY A 111 -8.63 -8.61 2.57
CA GLY A 111 -9.74 -9.56 2.70
C GLY A 111 -10.68 -9.52 1.49
N ILE A 112 -11.05 -8.33 1.02
CA ILE A 112 -11.87 -8.15 -0.18
C ILE A 112 -11.15 -8.69 -1.42
N GLN A 113 -9.86 -8.38 -1.56
CA GLN A 113 -9.02 -8.86 -2.67
C GLN A 113 -8.92 -10.39 -2.68
N ALA A 114 -8.74 -11.02 -1.52
CA ALA A 114 -8.71 -12.48 -1.40
C ALA A 114 -10.08 -13.09 -1.76
N TYR A 115 -11.17 -12.47 -1.34
CA TYR A 115 -12.52 -12.89 -1.72
C TYR A 115 -12.73 -12.81 -3.24
N GLU A 116 -12.33 -11.70 -3.88
CA GLU A 116 -12.43 -11.53 -5.34
C GLU A 116 -11.62 -12.62 -6.07
N TYR A 117 -10.39 -12.91 -5.61
CA TYR A 117 -9.58 -13.98 -6.20
C TYR A 117 -10.22 -15.36 -6.07
N THR A 118 -10.79 -15.69 -4.92
CA THR A 118 -11.49 -16.98 -4.74
C THR A 118 -12.70 -17.08 -5.66
N HIS A 119 -13.45 -16.01 -5.82
CA HIS A 119 -14.61 -15.95 -6.72
C HIS A 119 -14.19 -16.14 -8.19
N LEU A 120 -13.14 -15.49 -8.64
CA LEU A 120 -12.59 -15.63 -10.01
C LEU A 120 -12.10 -17.06 -10.28
N VAL A 121 -11.41 -17.68 -9.32
CA VAL A 121 -10.97 -19.08 -9.43
C VAL A 121 -12.15 -20.04 -9.57
N HIS A 122 -13.26 -19.82 -8.84
CA HIS A 122 -14.48 -20.61 -9.01
C HIS A 122 -15.14 -20.43 -10.37
N GLN A 123 -14.95 -19.30 -11.04
CA GLN A 123 -15.41 -19.06 -12.42
C GLN A 123 -14.46 -19.64 -13.49
N GLY A 124 -13.38 -20.33 -13.07
CA GLY A 124 -12.40 -20.90 -13.99
C GLY A 124 -11.38 -19.89 -14.52
N ILE A 125 -11.27 -18.73 -13.87
CA ILE A 125 -10.30 -17.69 -14.20
C ILE A 125 -9.12 -17.84 -13.24
N THR A 126 -8.01 -18.37 -13.74
CA THR A 126 -6.79 -18.59 -12.97
C THR A 126 -5.59 -17.86 -13.60
N LEU A 127 -4.46 -17.81 -12.90
CA LEU A 127 -3.24 -17.18 -13.40
C LEU A 127 -2.81 -17.69 -14.79
N SER A 128 -3.05 -18.96 -15.10
CA SER A 128 -2.59 -19.62 -16.33
C SER A 128 -3.71 -20.01 -17.29
N SER A 129 -4.96 -19.87 -16.91
CA SER A 129 -6.11 -20.28 -17.74
C SER A 129 -7.30 -19.33 -17.57
N PHE A 130 -7.94 -19.06 -18.69
CA PHE A 130 -9.18 -18.31 -18.75
C PHE A 130 -10.19 -19.09 -19.60
N ALA A 131 -11.19 -19.68 -18.95
CA ALA A 131 -12.14 -20.57 -19.62
C ALA A 131 -13.01 -19.89 -20.68
N HIS A 132 -13.11 -18.56 -20.67
CA HIS A 132 -14.03 -17.79 -21.49
C HIS A 132 -13.34 -16.82 -22.47
N GLY A 133 -12.00 -16.86 -22.63
CA GLY A 133 -11.31 -15.87 -23.48
C GLY A 133 -9.78 -15.95 -23.49
N ASN A 134 -9.14 -14.79 -23.55
CA ASN A 134 -7.72 -14.68 -23.70
C ASN A 134 -6.99 -14.88 -22.35
N ASN A 135 -6.16 -15.91 -22.24
CA ASN A 135 -5.36 -16.19 -21.03
C ASN A 135 -4.45 -15.01 -20.60
N LEU A 136 -4.06 -14.13 -21.52
CA LEU A 136 -3.23 -12.97 -21.23
C LEU A 136 -3.95 -11.97 -20.31
N PHE A 137 -5.27 -11.84 -20.42
CA PHE A 137 -6.04 -10.99 -19.51
C PHE A 137 -5.92 -11.50 -18.07
N ALA A 138 -6.20 -12.78 -17.83
CA ALA A 138 -6.12 -13.36 -16.50
C ALA A 138 -4.70 -13.27 -15.94
N SER A 139 -3.68 -13.62 -16.72
CA SER A 139 -2.29 -13.57 -16.29
C SER A 139 -1.85 -12.17 -15.90
N THR A 140 -2.14 -11.16 -16.73
CA THR A 140 -1.76 -9.78 -16.45
C THR A 140 -2.53 -9.20 -15.27
N PHE A 141 -3.83 -9.51 -15.17
CA PHE A 141 -4.66 -9.13 -14.02
C PHE A 141 -4.05 -9.64 -12.69
N TYR A 142 -3.81 -10.95 -12.59
CA TYR A 142 -3.28 -11.54 -11.36
C TYR A 142 -1.87 -11.07 -11.03
N VAL A 143 -1.02 -10.85 -12.04
CA VAL A 143 0.35 -10.35 -11.81
C VAL A 143 0.32 -8.94 -11.28
N VAL A 144 -0.41 -8.02 -11.91
CA VAL A 144 -0.43 -6.60 -11.49
C VAL A 144 -1.11 -6.43 -10.14
N THR A 145 -2.32 -7.01 -9.98
CA THR A 145 -3.07 -6.86 -8.72
C THR A 145 -2.43 -7.66 -7.58
N GLY A 146 -1.82 -8.80 -7.86
CA GLY A 146 -1.08 -9.60 -6.88
C GLY A 146 0.21 -8.91 -6.42
N PHE A 147 0.96 -8.30 -7.33
CA PHE A 147 2.14 -7.52 -6.99
C PHE A 147 1.76 -6.32 -6.11
N HIS A 148 0.66 -5.62 -6.45
CA HIS A 148 0.12 -4.57 -5.59
C HIS A 148 -0.31 -5.12 -4.22
N GLY A 149 -1.03 -6.24 -4.18
CA GLY A 149 -1.47 -6.88 -2.94
C GLY A 149 -0.32 -7.24 -2.01
N LEU A 150 0.83 -7.66 -2.55
CA LEU A 150 2.07 -7.88 -1.78
C LEU A 150 2.60 -6.59 -1.15
N HIS A 151 2.51 -5.45 -1.86
CA HIS A 151 2.90 -4.14 -1.32
C HIS A 151 1.97 -3.72 -0.17
N VAL A 152 0.65 -3.88 -0.33
CA VAL A 152 -0.31 -3.63 0.75
C VAL A 152 -0.03 -4.53 1.95
N LEU A 153 0.21 -5.82 1.74
CA LEU A 153 0.53 -6.77 2.82
C LEU A 153 1.80 -6.34 3.57
N THR A 154 2.87 -5.99 2.85
CA THR A 154 4.11 -5.50 3.44
C THR A 154 3.88 -4.23 4.25
N GLY A 155 3.07 -3.31 3.74
CA GLY A 155 2.66 -2.09 4.44
C GLY A 155 1.89 -2.38 5.72
N VAL A 156 0.94 -3.32 5.69
CA VAL A 156 0.17 -3.74 6.88
C VAL A 156 1.09 -4.36 7.94
N ILE A 157 2.04 -5.21 7.54
CA ILE A 157 3.04 -5.78 8.47
C ILE A 157 3.87 -4.66 9.11
N TYR A 158 4.32 -3.70 8.32
CA TYR A 158 5.09 -2.56 8.82
C TYR A 158 4.24 -1.70 9.78
N LEU A 159 2.98 -1.40 9.43
CA LEU A 159 2.03 -0.70 10.31
C LEU A 159 1.84 -1.43 11.65
N CYS A 160 1.72 -2.76 11.64
CA CYS A 160 1.61 -3.57 12.86
C CYS A 160 2.87 -3.49 13.72
N CYS A 161 4.06 -3.49 13.11
CA CYS A 161 5.32 -3.32 13.83
C CYS A 161 5.40 -1.94 14.51
N GLU A 162 5.07 -0.87 13.77
CA GLU A 162 5.09 0.49 14.31
C GLU A 162 4.00 0.71 15.38
N TYR A 163 2.84 0.07 15.22
CA TYR A 163 1.80 0.06 16.26
C TYR A 163 2.29 -0.56 17.58
N ARG A 164 3.02 -1.68 17.51
CA ARG A 164 3.63 -2.29 18.70
C ARG A 164 4.67 -1.36 19.35
N PHE A 165 5.50 -0.68 18.56
CA PHE A 165 6.44 0.31 19.10
C PHE A 165 5.72 1.51 19.70
N ALA A 166 4.62 1.96 19.13
CA ALA A 166 3.77 3.01 19.67
C ALA A 166 3.16 2.61 21.04
N LEU A 167 2.72 1.36 21.19
CA LEU A 167 2.26 0.84 22.48
C LEU A 167 3.35 0.81 23.55
N GLN A 168 4.61 0.63 23.14
CA GLN A 168 5.77 0.66 24.06
C GLN A 168 6.22 2.09 24.43
N GLY A 169 5.53 3.13 23.94
CA GLY A 169 5.83 4.52 24.25
C GLY A 169 7.00 5.14 23.46
N ARG A 170 7.41 4.52 22.36
CA ARG A 170 8.53 4.99 21.55
C ARG A 170 8.32 6.40 20.96
N TYR A 171 7.06 6.77 20.74
CA TYR A 171 6.65 8.04 20.13
C TYR A 171 6.26 9.12 21.14
N ASP A 172 6.36 8.85 22.45
CA ASP A 172 5.94 9.78 23.50
C ASP A 172 6.77 11.08 23.50
N ASN A 173 7.99 11.03 22.94
CA ASN A 173 8.85 12.20 22.75
C ASN A 173 8.44 13.07 21.55
N GLY A 174 7.47 12.63 20.73
CA GLY A 174 7.02 13.34 19.52
C GLY A 174 7.95 13.16 18.32
N ASP A 175 8.82 12.14 18.33
CA ASP A 175 9.62 11.77 17.16
C ASP A 175 8.74 10.98 16.17
N TYR A 176 8.25 11.66 15.15
CA TYR A 176 7.33 11.11 14.13
C TYR A 176 8.03 10.67 12.83
N ASN A 177 9.37 10.77 12.74
CA ASN A 177 10.10 10.55 11.49
C ASN A 177 9.83 9.17 10.87
N ARG A 178 9.77 8.11 11.69
CA ARG A 178 9.46 6.75 11.22
C ARG A 178 8.03 6.61 10.72
N LEU A 179 7.06 7.23 11.41
CA LEU A 179 5.66 7.26 10.96
C LEU A 179 5.50 8.03 9.65
N GLU A 180 6.26 9.12 9.44
CA GLU A 180 6.26 9.82 8.15
C GLU A 180 6.82 8.95 7.02
N ILE A 181 7.91 8.21 7.25
CA ILE A 181 8.47 7.29 6.25
C ILE A 181 7.46 6.20 5.89
N LEU A 182 6.79 5.62 6.88
CA LEU A 182 5.72 4.65 6.66
C LEU A 182 4.53 5.27 5.95
N GLY A 183 4.15 6.49 6.32
CA GLY A 183 3.08 7.24 5.66
C GLY A 183 3.35 7.49 4.18
N LEU A 184 4.58 7.87 3.80
CA LEU A 184 4.98 8.02 2.41
C LEU A 184 4.79 6.72 1.62
N PHE A 185 5.20 5.59 2.19
CA PHE A 185 4.99 4.27 1.57
C PHE A 185 3.50 3.94 1.43
N TRP A 186 2.70 4.13 2.48
CA TRP A 186 1.27 3.82 2.48
C TRP A 186 0.50 4.65 1.45
N HIS A 187 0.75 5.96 1.40
CA HIS A 187 0.12 6.85 0.41
C HIS A 187 0.51 6.51 -1.02
N PHE A 188 1.76 6.11 -1.24
CA PHE A 188 2.21 5.65 -2.56
C PHE A 188 1.47 4.39 -2.99
N VAL A 189 1.36 3.39 -2.11
CA VAL A 189 0.64 2.14 -2.39
C VAL A 189 -0.83 2.42 -2.73
N ASP A 190 -1.48 3.32 -1.97
CA ASP A 190 -2.86 3.75 -2.23
C ASP A 190 -3.01 4.44 -3.61
N LEU A 191 -2.09 5.35 -3.94
CA LEU A 191 -2.07 6.03 -5.24
C LEU A 191 -1.89 5.03 -6.40
N VAL A 192 -0.99 4.07 -6.24
CA VAL A 192 -0.78 3.01 -7.24
C VAL A 192 -2.06 2.18 -7.42
N TRP A 193 -2.79 1.87 -6.32
CA TRP A 193 -4.06 1.17 -6.44
C TRP A 193 -5.09 1.93 -7.26
N ILE A 194 -5.23 3.24 -7.06
CA ILE A 194 -6.13 4.07 -7.86
C ILE A 194 -5.81 3.95 -9.36
N LEU A 195 -4.52 3.95 -9.73
CA LEU A 195 -4.10 3.74 -11.11
C LEU A 195 -4.43 2.32 -11.59
N VAL A 196 -4.09 1.29 -10.82
CA VAL A 196 -4.40 -0.11 -11.15
C VAL A 196 -5.90 -0.31 -11.31
N PHE A 197 -6.70 0.19 -10.38
CA PHE A 197 -8.16 0.13 -10.47
C PHE A 197 -8.69 0.82 -11.72
N THR A 198 -8.22 2.02 -12.03
CA THR A 198 -8.65 2.77 -13.21
C THR A 198 -8.31 2.03 -14.50
N PHE A 199 -7.06 1.57 -14.64
CA PHE A 199 -6.61 0.95 -15.89
C PHE A 199 -7.13 -0.47 -16.10
N ILE A 200 -7.29 -1.25 -15.05
CA ILE A 200 -7.65 -2.68 -15.17
C ILE A 200 -9.14 -2.92 -15.01
N TYR A 201 -9.84 -2.17 -14.14
CA TYR A 201 -11.25 -2.41 -13.86
C TYR A 201 -12.20 -1.46 -14.63
N LEU A 202 -11.80 -0.19 -14.85
CA LEU A 202 -12.69 0.79 -15.46
C LEU A 202 -12.46 1.01 -16.96
N LEU A 203 -11.23 0.90 -17.43
CA LEU A 203 -10.91 1.01 -18.86
C LEU A 203 -10.93 -0.35 -19.53
#